data_56abdd96e2b8f4de51e04b36bc8af787
#
_entry.id   56abdd96e2b8f4de51e04b36bc8af787
#
_cell.length_a   1.000
_cell.length_b   1.000
_cell.length_c   1.000
_cell.angle_alpha   90.00
_cell.angle_beta   90.00
_cell.angle_gamma   90.00
#
_symmetry.space_group_name_H-M   'P 1'
#
loop_
_entity.id
_entity.type
_entity.pdbx_description
1 polymer ?
#
loop_
_entity_poly.entity_id
_entity_poly.type
_entity_poly.pdbx_seq_one_letter_code
_entity_poly.pdbx_strand_id
1 'polypeptide(L)'
;LEEMKTIQNVNFKNTKALIRVDFNVPLNAQFEVADATRIVSAKPTILKVLEDGGSCILMSHLGRPTAQESEFSLRHIVSTLEAILGVQVLFSINCVGDEAQKASENLQPGQVLLLENLRYHAEETKGDVGFAEALSKLGDFYINDAFGTAHRAHASTTIIAQFFQENKCFGNLLAQEIESIDKVMQTGEKPVLAILGGAKVSSKITIIDNILDKVDHLIIGGGMTFTFVKAQGGHVGDSICEDDKMELALEILEKAKAKNVQIHIPVDVLAADDFSNDANTQIVDVRAIPENWQGLDCGPKSKAIFHDVVQQCKTILWNGPLGVIEMETFSSGTIALGDSIAEATKNGAFSLVGGGDSVAAVKQFGFEKKVSYVSTGGGAMLESLEGKILPGIAAISK
;
A
#
# COMPACT_ATOMS: atom_id res chain seq x y z
N LEU A 1 18.32 3.63 -17.01
CA LEU A 1 16.91 3.77 -16.62
C LEU A 1 16.29 4.76 -17.60
N GLU A 2 15.31 4.33 -18.42
CA GLU A 2 14.48 5.28 -19.16
C GLU A 2 13.82 6.20 -18.14
N GLU A 3 13.83 7.51 -18.43
CA GLU A 3 13.26 8.52 -17.55
C GLU A 3 11.77 8.25 -17.38
N MET A 4 11.31 8.08 -16.14
CA MET A 4 9.92 7.76 -15.83
C MET A 4 9.01 8.86 -16.38
N LYS A 5 8.10 8.51 -17.30
CA LYS A 5 7.18 9.46 -17.92
C LYS A 5 6.09 9.88 -16.93
N THR A 6 6.26 11.04 -16.33
CA THR A 6 5.36 11.57 -15.30
C THR A 6 4.57 12.76 -15.80
N ILE A 7 3.50 13.07 -15.08
CA ILE A 7 2.63 14.22 -15.33
C ILE A 7 3.40 15.57 -15.32
N GLN A 8 4.56 15.65 -14.64
CA GLN A 8 5.34 16.87 -14.53
C GLN A 8 5.95 17.31 -15.87
N ASN A 9 6.17 16.37 -16.77
CA ASN A 9 6.80 16.63 -18.08
C ASN A 9 5.77 16.90 -19.18
N VAL A 10 4.47 17.01 -18.84
CA VAL A 10 3.38 17.19 -19.80
C VAL A 10 2.67 18.53 -19.58
N ASN A 11 2.32 19.20 -20.65
CA ASN A 11 1.45 20.38 -20.65
C ASN A 11 0.03 19.98 -21.13
N PHE A 12 -0.96 20.12 -20.25
CA PHE A 12 -2.33 19.69 -20.51
C PHE A 12 -3.25 20.80 -21.07
N LYS A 13 -2.70 21.91 -21.55
CA LYS A 13 -3.51 23.00 -22.11
C LYS A 13 -4.43 22.49 -23.22
N ASN A 14 -5.74 22.72 -23.07
CA ASN A 14 -6.79 22.27 -23.99
C ASN A 14 -6.84 20.73 -24.20
N THR A 15 -6.33 19.96 -23.24
CA THR A 15 -6.30 18.49 -23.28
C THR A 15 -7.36 17.92 -22.35
N LYS A 16 -8.11 16.92 -22.79
CA LYS A 16 -9.00 16.11 -21.96
C LYS A 16 -8.20 14.94 -21.39
N ALA A 17 -7.77 15.05 -20.14
CA ALA A 17 -7.03 14.00 -19.46
C ALA A 17 -7.98 12.95 -18.88
N LEU A 18 -7.87 11.72 -19.38
CA LEU A 18 -8.57 10.55 -18.87
C LEU A 18 -7.73 9.92 -17.75
N ILE A 19 -8.15 10.10 -16.49
CA ILE A 19 -7.35 9.76 -15.32
C ILE A 19 -7.94 8.55 -14.60
N ARG A 20 -7.17 7.47 -14.46
CA ARG A 20 -7.52 6.35 -13.60
C ARG A 20 -7.06 6.66 -12.18
N VAL A 21 -8.01 6.92 -11.31
CA VAL A 21 -7.83 7.19 -9.89
C VAL A 21 -8.35 6.02 -9.04
N ASP A 22 -7.92 5.90 -7.79
CA ASP A 22 -8.44 4.91 -6.85
C ASP A 22 -9.32 5.57 -5.78
N PHE A 23 -10.59 5.71 -6.10
CA PHE A 23 -11.62 6.26 -5.20
C PHE A 23 -12.44 5.15 -4.51
N ASN A 24 -11.83 3.97 -4.34
CA ASN A 24 -12.42 2.90 -3.55
C ASN A 24 -12.31 3.22 -2.05
N VAL A 25 -13.10 4.16 -1.60
CA VAL A 25 -13.14 4.68 -0.24
C VAL A 25 -14.26 4.02 0.59
N PRO A 26 -14.08 3.89 1.92
CA PRO A 26 -15.16 3.40 2.77
C PRO A 26 -16.28 4.45 2.87
N LEU A 27 -17.52 3.97 2.79
CA LEU A 27 -18.72 4.75 3.02
C LEU A 27 -19.36 4.36 4.37
N ASN A 28 -19.97 5.33 5.06
CA ASN A 28 -20.77 5.07 6.25
C ASN A 28 -22.18 4.57 5.88
N ALA A 29 -23.03 4.33 6.88
CA ALA A 29 -24.39 3.86 6.67
C ALA A 29 -25.30 4.86 5.92
N GLN A 30 -24.90 6.13 5.84
CA GLN A 30 -25.57 7.19 5.09
C GLN A 30 -24.97 7.40 3.70
N PHE A 31 -24.07 6.51 3.25
CA PHE A 31 -23.31 6.59 2.01
C PHE A 31 -22.39 7.82 1.91
N GLU A 32 -21.96 8.39 3.04
CA GLU A 32 -20.98 9.45 3.06
C GLU A 32 -19.56 8.87 3.18
N VAL A 33 -18.58 9.56 2.62
CA VAL A 33 -17.17 9.14 2.67
C VAL A 33 -16.66 9.16 4.12
N ALA A 34 -16.30 8.01 4.66
CA ALA A 34 -15.77 7.87 6.02
C ALA A 34 -14.26 8.14 6.10
N ASP A 35 -13.51 7.86 5.03
CA ASP A 35 -12.08 8.16 4.90
C ASP A 35 -11.79 8.66 3.48
N ALA A 36 -11.41 9.92 3.36
CA ALA A 36 -11.13 10.59 2.09
C ALA A 36 -9.65 10.50 1.66
N THR A 37 -8.81 9.76 2.37
CA THR A 37 -7.35 9.72 2.13
C THR A 37 -7.01 9.47 0.66
N ARG A 38 -7.67 8.53 -0.01
CA ARG A 38 -7.42 8.21 -1.44
C ARG A 38 -7.81 9.35 -2.38
N ILE A 39 -8.90 10.06 -2.08
CA ILE A 39 -9.34 11.21 -2.86
C ILE A 39 -8.33 12.36 -2.70
N VAL A 40 -7.90 12.62 -1.47
CA VAL A 40 -6.88 13.64 -1.19
C VAL A 40 -5.57 13.32 -1.90
N SER A 41 -5.16 12.05 -1.93
CA SER A 41 -3.92 11.62 -2.59
C SER A 41 -3.92 11.83 -4.10
N ALA A 42 -5.09 11.75 -4.76
CA ALA A 42 -5.22 12.01 -6.20
C ALA A 42 -5.30 13.52 -6.55
N LYS A 43 -5.57 14.38 -5.57
CA LYS A 43 -5.74 15.84 -5.79
C LYS A 43 -4.58 16.47 -6.56
N PRO A 44 -3.29 16.24 -6.24
CA PRO A 44 -2.19 16.88 -6.95
C PRO A 44 -2.17 16.59 -8.46
N THR A 45 -2.52 15.37 -8.86
CA THR A 45 -2.62 14.98 -10.26
C THR A 45 -3.75 15.73 -10.97
N ILE A 46 -4.92 15.81 -10.37
CA ILE A 46 -6.10 16.48 -10.93
C ILE A 46 -5.83 17.98 -11.05
N LEU A 47 -5.33 18.62 -9.99
CA LEU A 47 -5.04 20.05 -10.00
C LEU A 47 -4.00 20.42 -11.05
N LYS A 48 -2.93 19.63 -11.23
CA LYS A 48 -1.93 19.89 -12.29
C LYS A 48 -2.55 20.00 -13.68
N VAL A 49 -3.48 19.10 -14.02
CA VAL A 49 -4.19 19.14 -15.31
C VAL A 49 -5.04 20.40 -15.44
N LEU A 50 -5.78 20.75 -14.37
CA LEU A 50 -6.66 21.94 -14.37
C LEU A 50 -5.83 23.25 -14.42
N GLU A 51 -4.74 23.35 -13.67
CA GLU A 51 -3.83 24.50 -13.65
C GLU A 51 -3.16 24.76 -15.01
N ASP A 52 -2.87 23.70 -15.75
CA ASP A 52 -2.37 23.81 -17.12
C ASP A 52 -3.44 24.30 -18.13
N GLY A 53 -4.70 24.35 -17.74
CA GLY A 53 -5.84 24.69 -18.61
C GLY A 53 -6.42 23.48 -19.35
N GLY A 54 -6.25 22.29 -18.84
CA GLY A 54 -6.91 21.05 -19.30
C GLY A 54 -8.24 20.80 -18.59
N SER A 55 -8.86 19.68 -18.90
CA SER A 55 -10.02 19.14 -18.21
C SER A 55 -9.78 17.67 -17.81
N CYS A 56 -10.43 17.22 -16.73
CA CYS A 56 -10.24 15.89 -16.18
C CYS A 56 -11.49 15.03 -16.37
N ILE A 57 -11.29 13.80 -16.87
CA ILE A 57 -12.30 12.74 -16.88
C ILE A 57 -11.79 11.66 -15.94
N LEU A 58 -12.45 11.50 -14.78
CA LEU A 58 -12.01 10.60 -13.73
C LEU A 58 -12.71 9.24 -13.83
N MET A 59 -11.93 8.20 -13.84
CA MET A 59 -12.38 6.80 -13.84
C MET A 59 -11.97 6.13 -12.53
N SER A 60 -12.90 5.49 -11.86
CA SER A 60 -12.59 4.69 -10.66
C SER A 60 -13.55 3.52 -10.50
N HIS A 61 -13.24 2.69 -9.52
CA HIS A 61 -14.14 1.69 -8.98
C HIS A 61 -14.50 2.00 -7.53
N LEU A 62 -15.60 1.48 -7.07
CA LEU A 62 -16.04 1.48 -5.67
C LEU A 62 -16.57 0.10 -5.32
N GLY A 63 -16.02 -0.52 -4.28
CA GLY A 63 -16.43 -1.84 -3.82
C GLY A 63 -16.22 -2.99 -4.81
N ARG A 64 -17.05 -3.99 -4.67
CA ARG A 64 -17.08 -5.18 -5.54
C ARG A 64 -18.53 -5.51 -5.92
N PRO A 65 -19.21 -4.65 -6.65
CA PRO A 65 -20.59 -4.88 -7.09
C PRO A 65 -20.69 -6.12 -7.98
N THR A 66 -21.81 -6.79 -7.91
CA THR A 66 -22.18 -7.90 -8.80
C THR A 66 -23.15 -7.45 -9.89
N ALA A 67 -23.75 -6.27 -9.71
CA ALA A 67 -24.65 -5.58 -10.62
C ALA A 67 -24.56 -4.06 -10.44
N GLN A 68 -25.44 -3.30 -11.04
CA GLN A 68 -25.58 -1.85 -10.80
C GLN A 68 -26.31 -1.57 -9.48
N GLU A 69 -25.65 -1.85 -8.38
CA GLU A 69 -26.16 -1.65 -7.02
C GLU A 69 -25.88 -0.20 -6.59
N SER A 70 -26.94 0.54 -6.21
CA SER A 70 -26.85 1.98 -5.91
C SER A 70 -25.86 2.31 -4.78
N GLU A 71 -25.64 1.39 -3.86
CA GLU A 71 -24.68 1.55 -2.75
C GLU A 71 -23.22 1.68 -3.21
N PHE A 72 -22.89 1.16 -4.41
CA PHE A 72 -21.56 1.25 -5.01
C PHE A 72 -21.47 2.34 -6.09
N SER A 73 -22.45 3.24 -6.20
CA SER A 73 -22.38 4.35 -7.12
C SER A 73 -21.32 5.37 -6.70
N LEU A 74 -20.48 5.79 -7.65
CA LEU A 74 -19.51 6.88 -7.44
C LEU A 74 -20.19 8.25 -7.26
N ARG A 75 -21.51 8.35 -7.47
CA ARG A 75 -22.27 9.56 -7.15
C ARG A 75 -22.12 9.95 -5.69
N HIS A 76 -21.99 8.99 -4.78
CA HIS A 76 -21.84 9.22 -3.35
C HIS A 76 -20.61 10.04 -2.97
N ILE A 77 -19.55 9.99 -3.80
CA ILE A 77 -18.30 10.71 -3.51
C ILE A 77 -18.24 12.11 -4.11
N VAL A 78 -19.18 12.50 -4.98
CA VAL A 78 -19.13 13.76 -5.73
C VAL A 78 -18.96 14.98 -4.81
N SER A 79 -19.81 15.10 -3.78
CA SER A 79 -19.76 16.25 -2.85
C SER A 79 -18.42 16.35 -2.09
N THR A 80 -17.87 15.20 -1.68
CA THR A 80 -16.55 15.14 -1.03
C THR A 80 -15.44 15.52 -2.00
N LEU A 81 -15.53 15.04 -3.25
CA LEU A 81 -14.56 15.37 -4.29
C LEU A 81 -14.57 16.87 -4.62
N GLU A 82 -15.76 17.48 -4.77
CA GLU A 82 -15.92 18.94 -4.95
C GLU A 82 -15.31 19.74 -3.81
N ALA A 83 -15.59 19.34 -2.56
CA ALA A 83 -15.03 20.00 -1.39
C ALA A 83 -13.49 19.94 -1.35
N ILE A 84 -12.90 18.80 -1.74
CA ILE A 84 -11.44 18.59 -1.77
C ILE A 84 -10.79 19.36 -2.91
N LEU A 85 -11.38 19.33 -4.10
CA LEU A 85 -10.81 19.98 -5.30
C LEU A 85 -11.06 21.50 -5.32
N GLY A 86 -12.15 21.97 -4.73
CA GLY A 86 -12.59 23.36 -4.79
C GLY A 86 -13.20 23.76 -6.13
N VAL A 87 -13.63 22.78 -6.94
CA VAL A 87 -14.30 22.98 -8.23
C VAL A 87 -15.52 22.10 -8.33
N GLN A 88 -16.47 22.50 -9.18
CA GLN A 88 -17.66 21.67 -9.48
C GLN A 88 -17.25 20.40 -10.22
N VAL A 89 -17.86 19.27 -9.85
CA VAL A 89 -17.67 17.96 -10.48
C VAL A 89 -18.94 17.53 -11.20
N LEU A 90 -18.86 17.43 -12.50
CA LEU A 90 -19.92 16.83 -13.32
C LEU A 90 -19.92 15.31 -13.12
N PHE A 91 -21.08 14.69 -13.20
CA PHE A 91 -21.22 13.24 -13.03
C PHE A 91 -21.94 12.60 -14.22
N SER A 92 -21.31 11.56 -14.79
CA SER A 92 -21.96 10.72 -15.81
C SER A 92 -22.45 9.43 -15.18
N ILE A 93 -23.73 9.09 -15.37
CA ILE A 93 -24.35 7.87 -14.84
C ILE A 93 -23.88 6.58 -15.53
N ASN A 94 -23.09 6.72 -16.58
CA ASN A 94 -22.41 5.62 -17.27
C ASN A 94 -20.92 5.95 -17.45
N CYS A 95 -20.07 4.92 -17.54
CA CYS A 95 -18.66 5.10 -17.84
C CYS A 95 -18.31 4.88 -19.33
N VAL A 96 -19.23 4.37 -20.12
CA VAL A 96 -19.12 4.18 -21.58
C VAL A 96 -20.48 4.44 -22.26
N GLY A 97 -20.49 4.51 -23.60
CA GLY A 97 -21.70 4.72 -24.39
C GLY A 97 -22.01 6.20 -24.64
N ASP A 98 -23.16 6.45 -25.31
CA ASP A 98 -23.53 7.77 -25.84
C ASP A 98 -23.56 8.87 -24.78
N GLU A 99 -23.97 8.55 -23.54
CA GLU A 99 -24.10 9.53 -22.47
C GLU A 99 -22.72 9.97 -21.95
N ALA A 100 -21.84 9.02 -21.68
CA ALA A 100 -20.47 9.32 -21.27
C ALA A 100 -19.72 10.08 -22.40
N GLN A 101 -19.94 9.69 -23.65
CA GLN A 101 -19.35 10.37 -24.80
C GLN A 101 -19.83 11.82 -24.93
N LYS A 102 -21.12 12.07 -24.86
CA LYS A 102 -21.68 13.43 -24.88
C LYS A 102 -21.18 14.28 -23.69
N ALA A 103 -21.09 13.70 -22.49
CA ALA A 103 -20.58 14.40 -21.34
C ALA A 103 -19.11 14.79 -21.54
N SER A 104 -18.30 13.90 -22.10
CA SER A 104 -16.90 14.18 -22.45
C SER A 104 -16.76 15.24 -23.56
N GLU A 105 -17.58 15.15 -24.64
CA GLU A 105 -17.54 16.10 -25.74
C GLU A 105 -17.85 17.54 -25.30
N ASN A 106 -18.80 17.71 -24.37
CA ASN A 106 -19.21 18.99 -23.83
C ASN A 106 -18.31 19.55 -22.73
N LEU A 107 -17.33 18.74 -22.23
CA LEU A 107 -16.46 19.13 -21.14
C LEU A 107 -15.51 20.26 -21.56
N GLN A 108 -15.50 21.34 -20.77
CA GLN A 108 -14.69 22.52 -21.03
C GLN A 108 -13.38 22.50 -20.21
N PRO A 109 -12.33 23.21 -20.64
CA PRO A 109 -11.12 23.43 -19.85
C PRO A 109 -11.45 23.93 -18.44
N GLY A 110 -10.77 23.37 -17.45
CA GLY A 110 -10.99 23.68 -16.03
C GLY A 110 -12.12 22.88 -15.37
N GLN A 111 -12.85 22.04 -16.12
CA GLN A 111 -13.91 21.20 -15.57
C GLN A 111 -13.45 19.78 -15.26
N VAL A 112 -14.15 19.15 -14.33
CA VAL A 112 -13.97 17.76 -13.91
C VAL A 112 -15.24 16.97 -14.16
N LEU A 113 -15.11 15.83 -14.83
CA LEU A 113 -16.17 14.84 -15.04
C LEU A 113 -15.80 13.55 -14.29
N LEU A 114 -16.64 13.09 -13.40
CA LEU A 114 -16.53 11.77 -12.77
C LEU A 114 -17.47 10.80 -13.48
N LEU A 115 -16.92 9.69 -13.99
CA LEU A 115 -17.70 8.60 -14.57
C LEU A 115 -18.24 7.67 -13.47
N GLU A 116 -19.32 6.95 -13.78
CA GLU A 116 -19.88 5.93 -12.89
C GLU A 116 -18.90 4.74 -12.71
N ASN A 117 -19.16 3.93 -11.70
CA ASN A 117 -18.33 2.82 -11.25
C ASN A 117 -17.98 1.85 -12.40
N LEU A 118 -16.70 1.77 -12.72
CA LEU A 118 -16.16 0.88 -13.75
C LEU A 118 -16.56 -0.60 -13.53
N ARG A 119 -16.69 -1.02 -12.26
CA ARG A 119 -17.00 -2.41 -11.91
C ARG A 119 -18.48 -2.78 -12.05
N TYR A 120 -19.33 -1.84 -12.49
CA TYR A 120 -20.65 -2.19 -13.00
C TYR A 120 -20.57 -2.96 -14.33
N HIS A 121 -19.40 -2.92 -14.98
CA HIS A 121 -19.09 -3.68 -16.19
C HIS A 121 -18.11 -4.81 -15.85
N ALA A 122 -18.52 -6.06 -16.07
CA ALA A 122 -17.67 -7.23 -15.85
C ALA A 122 -16.42 -7.23 -16.74
N GLU A 123 -16.48 -6.53 -17.85
CA GLU A 123 -15.41 -6.29 -18.82
C GLU A 123 -14.20 -5.58 -18.21
N GLU A 124 -14.43 -4.71 -17.21
CA GLU A 124 -13.35 -4.01 -16.49
C GLU A 124 -12.37 -5.00 -15.87
N THR A 125 -12.86 -5.92 -15.04
CA THR A 125 -12.00 -6.86 -14.33
C THR A 125 -11.45 -7.98 -15.21
N LYS A 126 -12.07 -8.25 -16.36
CA LYS A 126 -11.60 -9.20 -17.36
C LYS A 126 -10.49 -8.65 -18.24
N GLY A 127 -10.24 -7.33 -18.20
CA GLY A 127 -9.30 -6.68 -19.10
C GLY A 127 -9.78 -6.70 -20.55
N ASP A 128 -11.08 -6.48 -20.76
CA ASP A 128 -11.68 -6.52 -22.11
C ASP A 128 -11.18 -5.37 -22.98
N VAL A 129 -10.74 -5.70 -24.19
CA VAL A 129 -10.14 -4.75 -25.13
C VAL A 129 -11.19 -3.78 -25.68
N GLY A 130 -12.40 -4.25 -25.97
CA GLY A 130 -13.49 -3.43 -26.49
C GLY A 130 -13.97 -2.40 -25.47
N PHE A 131 -14.07 -2.80 -24.22
CA PHE A 131 -14.41 -1.89 -23.12
C PHE A 131 -13.30 -0.84 -22.92
N ALA A 132 -12.03 -1.25 -22.93
CA ALA A 132 -10.88 -0.33 -22.84
C ALA A 132 -10.85 0.65 -24.03
N GLU A 133 -11.16 0.19 -25.26
CA GLU A 133 -11.29 1.06 -26.43
C GLU A 133 -12.43 2.06 -26.28
N ALA A 134 -13.59 1.64 -25.76
CA ALA A 134 -14.71 2.55 -25.51
C ALA A 134 -14.37 3.64 -24.49
N LEU A 135 -13.68 3.28 -23.40
CA LEU A 135 -13.17 4.25 -22.43
C LEU A 135 -12.16 5.21 -23.06
N SER A 136 -11.24 4.71 -23.88
CA SER A 136 -10.16 5.54 -24.47
C SER A 136 -10.67 6.66 -25.38
N LYS A 137 -11.87 6.51 -25.96
CA LYS A 137 -12.51 7.53 -26.81
C LYS A 137 -12.99 8.76 -26.05
N LEU A 138 -12.99 8.71 -24.71
CA LEU A 138 -13.45 9.82 -23.88
C LEU A 138 -12.39 10.91 -23.68
N GLY A 139 -11.09 10.62 -23.86
CA GLY A 139 -10.02 11.56 -23.58
C GLY A 139 -8.88 11.53 -24.61
N ASP A 140 -8.06 12.58 -24.58
CA ASP A 140 -6.93 12.77 -25.50
C ASP A 140 -5.62 12.23 -24.93
N PHE A 141 -5.54 12.12 -23.62
CA PHE A 141 -4.33 11.71 -22.88
C PHE A 141 -4.70 10.83 -21.71
N TYR A 142 -3.98 9.74 -21.48
CA TYR A 142 -4.24 8.81 -20.40
C TYR A 142 -3.25 8.99 -19.23
N ILE A 143 -3.79 9.09 -18.02
CA ILE A 143 -2.99 9.16 -16.79
C ILE A 143 -3.39 7.99 -15.87
N ASN A 144 -2.42 7.16 -15.51
CA ASN A 144 -2.61 6.17 -14.45
C ASN A 144 -2.13 6.74 -13.11
N ASP A 145 -3.05 6.91 -12.18
CA ASP A 145 -2.79 7.41 -10.82
C ASP A 145 -3.36 6.49 -9.74
N ALA A 146 -3.54 5.22 -10.07
CA ALA A 146 -4.19 4.22 -9.22
C ALA A 146 -3.23 3.07 -8.86
N PHE A 147 -2.31 3.31 -7.93
CA PHE A 147 -1.33 2.30 -7.53
C PHE A 147 -1.98 1.05 -6.91
N GLY A 148 -3.02 1.21 -6.07
CA GLY A 148 -3.70 0.09 -5.43
C GLY A 148 -4.27 -0.96 -6.40
N THR A 149 -4.47 -0.62 -7.67
CA THR A 149 -4.95 -1.53 -8.72
C THR A 149 -3.90 -1.88 -9.78
N ALA A 150 -2.69 -1.33 -9.68
CA ALA A 150 -1.64 -1.50 -10.69
C ALA A 150 -1.16 -2.94 -10.87
N HIS A 151 -1.37 -3.80 -9.87
CA HIS A 151 -1.05 -5.23 -9.91
C HIS A 151 -2.06 -6.07 -10.72
N ARG A 152 -3.12 -5.47 -11.25
CA ARG A 152 -4.19 -6.16 -11.99
C ARG A 152 -4.25 -5.68 -13.43
N ALA A 153 -4.31 -6.63 -14.37
CA ALA A 153 -4.44 -6.34 -15.80
C ALA A 153 -5.90 -6.00 -16.18
N HIS A 154 -6.51 -5.01 -15.49
CA HIS A 154 -7.87 -4.57 -15.79
C HIS A 154 -7.91 -3.67 -17.04
N ALA A 155 -9.11 -3.51 -17.62
CA ALA A 155 -9.30 -2.71 -18.82
C ALA A 155 -8.82 -1.25 -18.62
N SER A 156 -9.25 -0.60 -17.54
CA SER A 156 -8.94 0.82 -17.28
C SER A 156 -7.53 1.08 -16.72
N THR A 157 -6.81 0.08 -16.20
CA THR A 157 -5.48 0.23 -15.57
C THR A 157 -4.35 -0.18 -16.50
N THR A 158 -4.58 -1.12 -17.39
CA THR A 158 -3.53 -1.77 -18.19
C THR A 158 -3.86 -1.74 -19.67
N ILE A 159 -5.00 -2.32 -20.07
CA ILE A 159 -5.35 -2.52 -21.49
C ILE A 159 -5.55 -1.20 -22.21
N ILE A 160 -6.14 -0.22 -21.55
CA ILE A 160 -6.43 1.11 -22.09
C ILE A 160 -5.18 1.84 -22.59
N ALA A 161 -4.02 1.60 -21.99
CA ALA A 161 -2.77 2.30 -22.32
C ALA A 161 -2.32 2.05 -23.77
N GLN A 162 -2.71 0.93 -24.39
CA GLN A 162 -2.37 0.61 -25.79
C GLN A 162 -3.01 1.57 -26.81
N PHE A 163 -4.10 2.26 -26.44
CA PHE A 163 -4.82 3.18 -27.31
C PHE A 163 -4.25 4.60 -27.28
N PHE A 164 -3.32 4.91 -26.37
CA PHE A 164 -2.77 6.25 -26.21
C PHE A 164 -1.32 6.42 -26.70
N GLN A 165 -0.66 5.37 -27.19
CA GLN A 165 0.72 5.41 -27.67
C GLN A 165 1.62 6.26 -26.75
N GLU A 166 2.05 7.44 -27.23
CA GLU A 166 2.88 8.38 -26.49
C GLU A 166 2.10 9.29 -25.51
N ASN A 167 0.78 9.39 -25.68
CA ASN A 167 -0.09 10.25 -24.88
C ASN A 167 -0.52 9.59 -23.57
N LYS A 168 0.44 9.08 -22.81
CA LYS A 168 0.19 8.44 -21.52
C LYS A 168 1.32 8.71 -20.54
N CYS A 169 1.00 8.83 -19.25
CA CYS A 169 1.99 8.99 -18.20
C CYS A 169 1.48 8.50 -16.84
N PHE A 170 2.38 8.48 -15.85
CA PHE A 170 2.02 8.30 -14.45
C PHE A 170 1.54 9.61 -13.85
N GLY A 171 0.48 9.54 -13.03
CA GLY A 171 0.09 10.63 -12.14
C GLY A 171 1.07 10.76 -10.96
N ASN A 172 0.91 11.83 -10.18
CA ASN A 172 1.81 12.12 -9.05
C ASN A 172 1.81 11.01 -7.99
N LEU A 173 0.64 10.47 -7.63
CA LEU A 173 0.52 9.42 -6.63
C LEU A 173 1.27 8.17 -7.07
N LEU A 174 1.00 7.69 -8.28
CA LEU A 174 1.62 6.46 -8.80
C LEU A 174 3.14 6.63 -8.97
N ALA A 175 3.60 7.79 -9.44
CA ALA A 175 5.02 8.09 -9.54
C ALA A 175 5.72 8.07 -8.18
N GLN A 176 5.12 8.68 -7.14
CA GLN A 176 5.66 8.67 -5.78
C GLN A 176 5.70 7.27 -5.16
N GLU A 177 4.70 6.43 -5.43
CA GLU A 177 4.69 5.02 -5.00
C GLU A 177 5.87 4.25 -5.60
N ILE A 178 6.07 4.38 -6.93
CA ILE A 178 7.19 3.73 -7.64
C ILE A 178 8.53 4.22 -7.08
N GLU A 179 8.73 5.53 -6.98
CA GLU A 179 9.96 6.12 -6.44
C GLU A 179 10.24 5.68 -5.00
N SER A 180 9.19 5.59 -4.16
CA SER A 180 9.33 5.19 -2.76
C SER A 180 9.74 3.72 -2.62
N ILE A 181 9.18 2.85 -3.46
CA ILE A 181 9.56 1.43 -3.50
C ILE A 181 10.97 1.28 -4.05
N ASP A 182 11.33 1.99 -5.12
CA ASP A 182 12.68 1.95 -5.71
C ASP A 182 13.74 2.43 -4.72
N LYS A 183 13.45 3.41 -3.89
CA LYS A 183 14.35 3.82 -2.79
C LYS A 183 14.66 2.68 -1.84
N VAL A 184 13.69 1.83 -1.49
CA VAL A 184 13.94 0.67 -0.63
C VAL A 184 14.62 -0.46 -1.41
N MET A 185 14.16 -0.74 -2.62
CA MET A 185 14.53 -1.95 -3.34
C MET A 185 15.79 -1.83 -4.20
N GLN A 186 16.21 -0.60 -4.57
CA GLN A 186 17.28 -0.40 -5.53
C GLN A 186 18.26 0.71 -5.19
N THR A 187 17.78 1.89 -4.78
CA THR A 187 18.59 3.13 -4.73
C THR A 187 18.78 3.69 -3.32
N GLY A 188 18.24 3.04 -2.29
CA GLY A 188 18.28 3.52 -0.91
C GLY A 188 19.67 3.66 -0.34
N GLU A 189 19.87 4.71 0.44
CA GLU A 189 21.12 4.90 1.20
C GLU A 189 21.24 3.78 2.26
N LYS A 190 22.41 3.19 2.34
CA LYS A 190 22.71 2.11 3.29
C LYS A 190 23.10 2.66 4.68
N PRO A 191 22.86 1.91 5.77
CA PRO A 191 22.24 0.59 5.82
C PRO A 191 20.74 0.62 5.53
N VAL A 192 20.24 -0.42 4.85
CA VAL A 192 18.81 -0.61 4.55
C VAL A 192 18.22 -1.63 5.52
N LEU A 193 17.11 -1.26 6.15
CA LEU A 193 16.37 -2.11 7.09
C LEU A 193 15.01 -2.47 6.50
N ALA A 194 14.65 -3.74 6.53
CA ALA A 194 13.26 -4.17 6.42
C ALA A 194 12.73 -4.64 7.79
N ILE A 195 11.49 -4.29 8.07
CA ILE A 195 10.74 -4.75 9.24
C ILE A 195 9.53 -5.50 8.72
N LEU A 196 9.47 -6.79 8.98
CA LEU A 196 8.39 -7.67 8.56
C LEU A 196 7.71 -8.22 9.80
N GLY A 197 6.45 -7.84 9.98
CA GLY A 197 5.56 -8.37 11.00
C GLY A 197 4.40 -9.15 10.40
N GLY A 198 3.58 -9.73 11.26
CA GLY A 198 2.40 -10.48 10.87
C GLY A 198 2.32 -11.86 11.51
N ALA A 199 1.24 -12.58 11.26
CA ALA A 199 0.97 -13.83 11.95
C ALA A 199 1.77 -15.02 11.40
N LYS A 200 2.06 -15.06 10.09
CA LYS A 200 2.53 -16.27 9.39
C LYS A 200 3.74 -16.01 8.49
N VAL A 201 4.77 -16.86 8.60
CA VAL A 201 5.94 -16.88 7.70
C VAL A 201 5.53 -17.18 6.26
N SER A 202 4.62 -18.14 6.07
CA SER A 202 4.15 -18.56 4.75
C SER A 202 3.61 -17.41 3.90
N SER A 203 3.01 -16.39 4.52
CA SER A 203 2.48 -15.21 3.84
C SER A 203 3.55 -14.20 3.39
N LYS A 204 4.79 -14.33 3.86
CA LYS A 204 5.89 -13.38 3.63
C LYS A 204 7.10 -13.98 2.91
N ILE A 205 7.10 -15.27 2.60
CA ILE A 205 8.25 -15.98 2.04
C ILE A 205 8.80 -15.29 0.79
N THR A 206 7.95 -15.00 -0.18
CA THR A 206 8.36 -14.41 -1.45
C THR A 206 8.95 -13.02 -1.25
N ILE A 207 8.38 -12.25 -0.31
CA ILE A 207 8.91 -10.93 0.07
C ILE A 207 10.29 -11.10 0.72
N ILE A 208 10.42 -12.03 1.68
CA ILE A 208 11.69 -12.28 2.37
C ILE A 208 12.78 -12.68 1.37
N ASP A 209 12.50 -13.65 0.51
CA ASP A 209 13.46 -14.11 -0.49
C ASP A 209 13.94 -13.00 -1.42
N ASN A 210 13.03 -12.13 -1.87
CA ASN A 210 13.39 -11.01 -2.74
C ASN A 210 14.13 -9.88 -2.01
N ILE A 211 13.77 -9.61 -0.76
CA ILE A 211 14.30 -8.47 -0.01
C ILE A 211 15.69 -8.76 0.58
N LEU A 212 16.04 -10.03 0.82
CA LEU A 212 17.35 -10.42 1.35
C LEU A 212 18.54 -10.00 0.47
N ASP A 213 18.32 -9.73 -0.83
CA ASP A 213 19.34 -9.20 -1.74
C ASP A 213 19.46 -7.66 -1.67
N LYS A 214 18.58 -7.00 -0.94
CA LYS A 214 18.41 -5.54 -0.96
C LYS A 214 18.71 -4.88 0.37
N VAL A 215 18.61 -5.62 1.47
CA VAL A 215 18.71 -5.08 2.82
C VAL A 215 19.98 -5.51 3.54
N ASP A 216 20.40 -4.72 4.51
CA ASP A 216 21.52 -5.04 5.41
C ASP A 216 20.99 -5.60 6.74
N HIS A 217 19.78 -5.21 7.14
CA HIS A 217 19.11 -5.66 8.35
C HIS A 217 17.66 -6.08 8.07
N LEU A 218 17.20 -7.13 8.76
CA LEU A 218 15.82 -7.60 8.72
C LEU A 218 15.32 -7.83 10.15
N ILE A 219 14.30 -7.07 10.56
CA ILE A 219 13.57 -7.34 11.81
C ILE A 219 12.37 -8.24 11.46
N ILE A 220 12.26 -9.36 12.17
CA ILE A 220 11.13 -10.27 12.12
C ILE A 220 10.33 -10.11 13.41
N GLY A 221 9.06 -9.74 13.30
CA GLY A 221 8.18 -9.49 14.43
C GLY A 221 6.79 -10.12 14.26
N GLY A 222 5.93 -9.87 15.22
CA GLY A 222 4.59 -10.46 15.24
C GLY A 222 4.61 -11.97 15.45
N GLY A 223 3.50 -12.64 15.15
CA GLY A 223 3.33 -14.08 15.36
C GLY A 223 4.30 -14.95 14.56
N MET A 224 4.78 -14.48 13.39
CA MET A 224 5.77 -15.23 12.61
C MET A 224 7.09 -15.45 13.35
N THR A 225 7.41 -14.63 14.35
CA THR A 225 8.58 -14.80 15.23
C THR A 225 8.65 -16.20 15.83
N PHE A 226 7.53 -16.75 16.27
CA PHE A 226 7.49 -18.01 17.01
C PHE A 226 7.84 -19.22 16.14
N THR A 227 7.58 -19.17 14.84
CA THR A 227 8.03 -20.19 13.89
C THR A 227 9.55 -20.24 13.82
N PHE A 228 10.23 -19.07 13.77
CA PHE A 228 11.70 -18.99 13.79
C PHE A 228 12.28 -19.44 15.12
N VAL A 229 11.68 -19.04 16.24
CA VAL A 229 12.14 -19.39 17.58
C VAL A 229 12.03 -20.90 17.81
N LYS A 230 10.91 -21.51 17.46
CA LYS A 230 10.68 -22.95 17.59
C LYS A 230 11.60 -23.75 16.67
N ALA A 231 11.83 -23.29 15.43
CA ALA A 231 12.77 -23.90 14.51
C ALA A 231 14.20 -23.96 15.04
N GLN A 232 14.58 -22.98 15.86
CA GLN A 232 15.88 -22.92 16.55
C GLN A 232 15.90 -23.67 17.90
N GLY A 233 14.86 -24.45 18.21
CA GLY A 233 14.75 -25.26 19.42
C GLY A 233 14.24 -24.52 20.66
N GLY A 234 13.64 -23.31 20.51
CA GLY A 234 12.96 -22.61 21.58
C GLY A 234 11.59 -23.19 21.90
N HIS A 235 11.11 -22.92 23.13
CA HIS A 235 9.77 -23.28 23.57
C HIS A 235 8.86 -22.04 23.49
N VAL A 236 7.79 -22.13 22.70
CA VAL A 236 6.94 -20.97 22.35
C VAL A 236 5.54 -21.02 22.99
N GLY A 237 5.30 -21.99 23.91
CA GLY A 237 3.99 -22.19 24.56
C GLY A 237 2.90 -22.39 23.52
N ASP A 238 1.76 -21.73 23.71
CA ASP A 238 0.60 -21.78 22.82
C ASP A 238 0.62 -20.65 21.76
N SER A 239 1.78 -20.00 21.58
CA SER A 239 1.93 -18.96 20.56
C SER A 239 1.65 -19.48 19.16
N ILE A 240 1.09 -18.61 18.31
CA ILE A 240 0.85 -18.97 16.90
C ILE A 240 2.16 -19.42 16.24
N CYS A 241 2.16 -20.59 15.63
CA CYS A 241 3.34 -21.17 14.99
C CYS A 241 2.93 -22.01 13.78
N GLU A 242 3.71 -21.94 12.71
CA GLU A 242 3.57 -22.79 11.54
C GLU A 242 4.61 -23.92 11.61
N ASP A 243 4.25 -25.04 12.25
CA ASP A 243 5.16 -26.16 12.47
C ASP A 243 5.67 -26.79 11.15
N ASP A 244 4.85 -26.76 10.11
CA ASP A 244 5.21 -27.21 8.77
C ASP A 244 6.16 -26.25 8.01
N LYS A 245 6.48 -25.08 8.59
CA LYS A 245 7.36 -24.06 8.05
C LYS A 245 8.67 -23.88 8.84
N MET A 246 8.94 -24.69 9.83
CA MET A 246 10.16 -24.59 10.62
C MET A 246 11.43 -24.80 9.78
N GLU A 247 11.43 -25.77 8.87
CA GLU A 247 12.56 -26.01 7.96
C GLU A 247 12.82 -24.79 7.07
N LEU A 248 11.75 -24.21 6.53
CA LEU A 248 11.81 -22.99 5.74
C LEU A 248 12.35 -21.80 6.56
N ALA A 249 11.97 -21.66 7.83
CA ALA A 249 12.51 -20.61 8.69
C ALA A 249 14.03 -20.75 8.88
N LEU A 250 14.54 -21.98 9.03
CA LEU A 250 15.99 -22.24 9.09
C LEU A 250 16.68 -21.92 7.78
N GLU A 251 16.09 -22.28 6.62
CA GLU A 251 16.62 -21.92 5.30
C GLU A 251 16.73 -20.41 5.12
N ILE A 252 15.74 -19.63 5.59
CA ILE A 252 15.77 -18.16 5.55
C ILE A 252 16.94 -17.63 6.38
N LEU A 253 17.16 -18.15 7.59
CA LEU A 253 18.28 -17.75 8.44
C LEU A 253 19.64 -18.03 7.76
N GLU A 254 19.81 -19.20 7.16
CA GLU A 254 21.03 -19.54 6.42
C GLU A 254 21.23 -18.68 5.17
N LYS A 255 20.17 -18.43 4.39
CA LYS A 255 20.20 -17.51 3.25
C LYS A 255 20.64 -16.10 3.66
N ALA A 256 20.06 -15.57 4.76
CA ALA A 256 20.42 -14.26 5.27
C ALA A 256 21.89 -14.20 5.66
N LYS A 257 22.39 -15.22 6.38
CA LYS A 257 23.79 -15.34 6.76
C LYS A 257 24.71 -15.38 5.53
N ALA A 258 24.36 -16.15 4.53
CA ALA A 258 25.13 -16.25 3.27
C ALA A 258 25.19 -14.91 2.51
N LYS A 259 24.16 -14.06 2.67
CA LYS A 259 24.06 -12.73 2.07
C LYS A 259 24.56 -11.60 2.97
N ASN A 260 25.11 -11.90 4.15
CA ASN A 260 25.52 -10.95 5.17
C ASN A 260 24.39 -10.03 5.67
N VAL A 261 23.15 -10.50 5.65
CA VAL A 261 22.00 -9.79 6.22
C VAL A 261 21.87 -10.16 7.70
N GLN A 262 21.77 -9.16 8.56
CA GLN A 262 21.55 -9.38 9.99
C GLN A 262 20.06 -9.50 10.28
N ILE A 263 19.62 -10.68 10.72
CA ILE A 263 18.25 -10.92 11.18
C ILE A 263 18.15 -10.63 12.67
N HIS A 264 17.15 -9.83 13.05
CA HIS A 264 16.79 -9.48 14.40
C HIS A 264 15.42 -10.04 14.74
N ILE A 265 15.37 -10.94 15.71
CA ILE A 265 14.16 -11.57 16.24
C ILE A 265 13.99 -11.09 17.68
N PRO A 266 12.78 -10.90 18.22
CA PRO A 266 12.58 -10.58 19.63
C PRO A 266 13.33 -11.55 20.56
N VAL A 267 13.94 -11.01 21.59
CA VAL A 267 14.62 -11.80 22.65
C VAL A 267 13.73 -12.00 23.86
N ASP A 268 12.76 -11.13 24.06
CA ASP A 268 11.74 -11.22 25.09
C ASP A 268 10.37 -10.83 24.52
N VAL A 269 9.31 -11.32 25.13
CA VAL A 269 7.93 -11.09 24.71
C VAL A 269 7.05 -10.77 25.92
N LEU A 270 5.98 -10.01 25.68
CA LEU A 270 4.84 -9.91 26.57
C LEU A 270 3.92 -11.09 26.26
N ALA A 271 3.97 -12.09 27.13
CA ALA A 271 3.13 -13.27 27.03
C ALA A 271 1.83 -13.09 27.82
N ALA A 272 0.76 -13.71 27.34
CA ALA A 272 -0.55 -13.70 27.95
C ALA A 272 -1.10 -15.13 28.11
N ASP A 273 -1.93 -15.35 29.13
CA ASP A 273 -2.60 -16.61 29.40
C ASP A 273 -3.91 -16.79 28.61
N ASP A 274 -4.37 -15.74 27.90
CA ASP A 274 -5.52 -15.78 27.01
C ASP A 274 -5.34 -14.75 25.86
N PHE A 275 -6.04 -14.94 24.76
CA PHE A 275 -6.10 -13.96 23.65
C PHE A 275 -7.19 -12.93 23.94
N SER A 276 -6.92 -12.07 24.92
CA SER A 276 -7.83 -11.05 25.42
C SER A 276 -7.05 -9.82 25.91
N ASN A 277 -7.61 -8.62 25.73
CA ASN A 277 -7.01 -7.39 26.24
C ASN A 277 -6.87 -7.37 27.77
N ASP A 278 -7.72 -8.13 28.47
CA ASP A 278 -7.76 -8.23 29.93
C ASP A 278 -7.03 -9.46 30.47
N ALA A 279 -6.30 -10.20 29.64
CA ALA A 279 -5.52 -11.38 30.05
C ALA A 279 -4.43 -11.02 31.07
N ASN A 280 -4.07 -11.99 31.91
CA ASN A 280 -2.86 -11.85 32.73
C ASN A 280 -1.63 -11.84 31.82
N THR A 281 -0.67 -10.97 32.10
CA THR A 281 0.51 -10.81 31.28
C THR A 281 1.78 -10.97 32.09
N GLN A 282 2.84 -11.44 31.43
CA GLN A 282 4.20 -11.48 31.98
C GLN A 282 5.23 -11.31 30.87
N ILE A 283 6.37 -10.72 31.21
CA ILE A 283 7.52 -10.63 30.30
C ILE A 283 8.36 -11.88 30.49
N VAL A 284 8.60 -12.61 29.41
CA VAL A 284 9.39 -13.84 29.41
C VAL A 284 10.40 -13.84 28.26
N ASP A 285 11.45 -14.67 28.39
CA ASP A 285 12.34 -14.97 27.26
C ASP A 285 11.53 -15.60 26.12
N VAL A 286 11.74 -15.15 24.91
CA VAL A 286 11.01 -15.64 23.73
C VAL A 286 11.19 -17.13 23.49
N ARG A 287 12.29 -17.72 23.97
CA ARG A 287 12.64 -19.15 23.86
C ARG A 287 12.10 -20.01 25.01
N ALA A 288 11.44 -19.38 25.98
CA ALA A 288 10.96 -20.03 27.20
C ALA A 288 9.55 -19.56 27.61
N ILE A 289 8.65 -19.46 26.66
CA ILE A 289 7.25 -19.11 26.92
C ILE A 289 6.59 -20.31 27.61
N PRO A 290 5.95 -20.13 28.78
CA PRO A 290 5.32 -21.24 29.50
C PRO A 290 4.19 -21.92 28.71
N GLU A 291 3.90 -23.19 29.04
CA GLU A 291 2.70 -23.88 28.58
C GLU A 291 1.45 -23.08 28.95
N ASN A 292 0.43 -23.10 28.11
CA ASN A 292 -0.83 -22.34 28.22
C ASN A 292 -0.64 -20.79 28.20
N TRP A 293 0.52 -20.31 27.78
CA TRP A 293 0.81 -18.89 27.53
C TRP A 293 1.22 -18.68 26.08
N GLN A 294 0.89 -17.52 25.54
CA GLN A 294 1.20 -17.14 24.15
C GLN A 294 1.85 -15.75 24.12
N GLY A 295 2.83 -15.57 23.26
CA GLY A 295 3.45 -14.25 23.02
C GLY A 295 2.56 -13.38 22.15
N LEU A 296 2.18 -12.19 22.60
CA LEU A 296 1.29 -11.28 21.88
C LEU A 296 1.92 -9.93 21.53
N ASP A 297 3.05 -9.56 22.15
CA ASP A 297 3.84 -8.38 21.79
C ASP A 297 5.31 -8.61 22.13
N CYS A 298 6.21 -7.77 21.61
CA CYS A 298 7.63 -7.83 22.01
C CYS A 298 7.88 -7.18 23.37
N GLY A 299 8.86 -7.72 24.11
CA GLY A 299 9.23 -7.21 25.42
C GLY A 299 10.17 -5.99 25.37
N PRO A 300 10.52 -5.43 26.53
CA PRO A 300 11.32 -4.20 26.63
C PRO A 300 12.75 -4.33 26.10
N LYS A 301 13.38 -5.50 26.24
CA LYS A 301 14.73 -5.73 25.69
C LYS A 301 14.70 -5.75 24.17
N SER A 302 13.71 -6.40 23.59
CA SER A 302 13.49 -6.43 22.13
C SER A 302 13.25 -5.04 21.56
N LYS A 303 12.44 -4.21 22.24
CA LYS A 303 12.20 -2.82 21.86
C LYS A 303 13.48 -2.00 21.82
N ALA A 304 14.35 -2.15 22.84
CA ALA A 304 15.63 -1.45 22.89
C ALA A 304 16.57 -1.88 21.76
N ILE A 305 16.68 -3.18 21.49
CA ILE A 305 17.48 -3.72 20.37
C ILE A 305 16.96 -3.19 19.03
N PHE A 306 15.65 -3.22 18.81
CA PHE A 306 15.05 -2.75 17.57
C PHE A 306 15.23 -1.24 17.39
N HIS A 307 15.11 -0.46 18.46
CA HIS A 307 15.45 0.97 18.43
C HIS A 307 16.88 1.20 17.94
N ASP A 308 17.85 0.52 18.53
CA ASP A 308 19.26 0.68 18.16
C ASP A 308 19.52 0.32 16.69
N VAL A 309 18.88 -0.74 16.19
CA VAL A 309 18.96 -1.14 14.78
C VAL A 309 18.35 -0.08 13.88
N VAL A 310 17.15 0.43 14.21
CA VAL A 310 16.46 1.45 13.44
C VAL A 310 17.29 2.73 13.33
N GLN A 311 17.93 3.18 14.46
CA GLN A 311 18.72 4.42 14.47
C GLN A 311 20.01 4.34 13.64
N GLN A 312 20.51 3.15 13.33
CA GLN A 312 21.69 2.95 12.47
C GLN A 312 21.35 3.01 10.98
N CYS A 313 20.07 2.83 10.59
CA CYS A 313 19.66 2.66 9.22
C CYS A 313 19.28 3.98 8.55
N LYS A 314 19.56 4.08 7.24
CA LYS A 314 19.27 5.25 6.40
C LYS A 314 18.03 5.07 5.56
N THR A 315 17.67 3.83 5.26
CA THR A 315 16.47 3.48 4.51
C THR A 315 15.72 2.39 5.25
N ILE A 316 14.44 2.60 5.50
CA ILE A 316 13.61 1.74 6.35
C ILE A 316 12.33 1.38 5.60
N LEU A 317 12.05 0.07 5.50
CA LEU A 317 10.76 -0.48 5.09
C LEU A 317 10.04 -1.04 6.30
N TRP A 318 8.83 -0.60 6.55
CA TRP A 318 7.97 -1.16 7.60
C TRP A 318 6.73 -1.82 7.01
N ASN A 319 6.64 -3.15 7.15
CA ASN A 319 5.54 -3.98 6.68
C ASN A 319 5.11 -5.00 7.74
N GLY A 320 4.16 -4.65 8.56
CA GLY A 320 3.55 -5.48 9.61
C GLY A 320 3.85 -5.01 11.03
N PRO A 321 2.88 -5.14 11.94
CA PRO A 321 3.03 -4.80 13.34
C PRO A 321 3.89 -5.84 14.09
N LEU A 322 4.41 -5.44 15.25
CA LEU A 322 5.20 -6.32 16.13
C LEU A 322 4.33 -7.06 17.17
N GLY A 323 3.16 -6.54 17.47
CA GLY A 323 2.19 -7.11 18.41
C GLY A 323 0.77 -7.02 17.87
N VAL A 324 -0.20 -7.38 18.72
CA VAL A 324 -1.65 -7.38 18.39
C VAL A 324 -2.20 -5.97 18.58
N ILE A 325 -2.17 -5.15 17.53
CA ILE A 325 -2.53 -3.72 17.58
C ILE A 325 -4.01 -3.45 17.87
N GLU A 326 -4.87 -4.43 17.69
CA GLU A 326 -6.30 -4.38 18.02
C GLU A 326 -6.55 -4.41 19.53
N MET A 327 -5.54 -4.76 20.32
CA MET A 327 -5.57 -4.81 21.78
C MET A 327 -4.57 -3.81 22.34
N GLU A 328 -5.04 -2.86 23.13
CA GLU A 328 -4.20 -1.81 23.72
C GLU A 328 -3.02 -2.37 24.49
N THR A 329 -3.26 -3.43 25.27
CA THR A 329 -2.25 -4.11 26.09
C THR A 329 -1.07 -4.64 25.27
N PHE A 330 -1.30 -5.04 24.02
CA PHE A 330 -0.31 -5.68 23.15
C PHE A 330 0.12 -4.82 21.96
N SER A 331 -0.10 -3.51 22.03
CA SER A 331 0.27 -2.56 20.96
C SER A 331 1.60 -1.84 21.22
N SER A 332 2.15 -1.97 22.42
CA SER A 332 3.28 -1.16 22.89
C SER A 332 4.59 -1.40 22.11
N GLY A 333 4.80 -2.61 21.58
CA GLY A 333 5.93 -2.92 20.71
C GLY A 333 5.85 -2.20 19.38
N THR A 334 4.65 -2.18 18.78
CA THR A 334 4.39 -1.48 17.51
C THR A 334 4.51 0.05 17.69
N ILE A 335 4.03 0.60 18.83
CA ILE A 335 4.17 2.03 19.14
C ILE A 335 5.65 2.38 19.30
N ALA A 336 6.43 1.61 20.08
CA ALA A 336 7.85 1.85 20.28
C ALA A 336 8.65 1.79 18.96
N LEU A 337 8.28 0.87 18.06
CA LEU A 337 8.85 0.80 16.73
C LEU A 337 8.51 2.05 15.91
N GLY A 338 7.25 2.49 15.91
CA GLY A 338 6.79 3.70 15.24
C GLY A 338 7.53 4.95 15.73
N ASP A 339 7.74 5.09 17.04
CA ASP A 339 8.53 6.19 17.63
C ASP A 339 9.99 6.13 17.16
N SER A 340 10.60 4.94 17.13
CA SER A 340 11.97 4.74 16.66
C SER A 340 12.13 5.12 15.18
N ILE A 341 11.18 4.73 14.33
CA ILE A 341 11.16 5.08 12.90
C ILE A 341 10.94 6.59 12.72
N ALA A 342 10.03 7.19 13.49
CA ALA A 342 9.78 8.62 13.46
C ALA A 342 11.03 9.44 13.83
N GLU A 343 11.78 8.98 14.85
CA GLU A 343 13.05 9.60 15.25
C GLU A 343 14.11 9.46 14.15
N ALA A 344 14.31 8.26 13.60
CA ALA A 344 15.25 8.04 12.50
C ALA A 344 14.90 8.89 11.28
N THR A 345 13.60 9.00 10.95
CA THR A 345 13.10 9.84 9.84
C THR A 345 13.41 11.31 10.08
N LYS A 346 13.16 11.81 11.29
CA LYS A 346 13.53 13.18 11.68
C LYS A 346 15.03 13.45 11.55
N ASN A 347 15.85 12.43 11.76
CA ASN A 347 17.31 12.47 11.65
C ASN A 347 17.82 12.22 10.21
N GLY A 348 16.92 12.18 9.21
CA GLY A 348 17.24 12.12 7.79
C GLY A 348 17.14 10.74 7.14
N ALA A 349 16.69 9.70 7.86
CA ALA A 349 16.42 8.41 7.24
C ALA A 349 15.17 8.49 6.35
N PHE A 350 15.14 7.73 5.25
CA PHE A 350 13.93 7.52 4.46
C PHE A 350 13.14 6.33 5.04
N SER A 351 11.87 6.54 5.31
CA SER A 351 10.98 5.50 5.84
C SER A 351 9.75 5.30 4.96
N LEU A 352 9.55 4.06 4.47
CA LEU A 352 8.39 3.61 3.71
C LEU A 352 7.56 2.67 4.58
N VAL A 353 6.30 3.01 4.76
CA VAL A 353 5.32 2.16 5.45
C VAL A 353 4.32 1.59 4.44
N GLY A 354 4.07 0.30 4.50
CA GLY A 354 3.07 -0.30 3.62
C GLY A 354 2.56 -1.65 4.10
N GLY A 355 1.45 -2.06 3.48
CA GLY A 355 0.64 -3.19 3.95
C GLY A 355 -0.50 -2.72 4.87
N GLY A 356 -1.66 -3.37 4.76
CA GLY A 356 -2.89 -2.94 5.44
C GLY A 356 -2.72 -2.72 6.93
N ASP A 357 -2.12 -3.68 7.64
CA ASP A 357 -1.97 -3.63 9.10
C ASP A 357 -0.97 -2.55 9.53
N SER A 358 0.10 -2.33 8.77
CA SER A 358 1.07 -1.26 9.07
C SER A 358 0.47 0.12 8.88
N VAL A 359 -0.30 0.30 7.79
CA VAL A 359 -1.00 1.56 7.50
C VAL A 359 -2.05 1.83 8.57
N ALA A 360 -2.79 0.80 9.02
CA ALA A 360 -3.73 0.91 10.12
C ALA A 360 -3.03 1.32 11.42
N ALA A 361 -1.90 0.69 11.77
CA ALA A 361 -1.10 1.04 12.95
C ALA A 361 -0.59 2.49 12.90
N VAL A 362 -0.07 2.91 11.76
CA VAL A 362 0.44 4.28 11.56
C VAL A 362 -0.66 5.32 11.74
N LYS A 363 -1.87 5.05 11.22
CA LYS A 363 -3.05 5.91 11.41
C LYS A 363 -3.51 5.91 12.87
N GLN A 364 -3.69 4.73 13.46
CA GLN A 364 -4.18 4.55 14.82
C GLN A 364 -3.29 5.27 15.86
N PHE A 365 -1.96 5.19 15.68
CA PHE A 365 -0.99 5.74 16.63
C PHE A 365 -0.40 7.09 16.21
N GLY A 366 -0.89 7.70 15.14
CA GLY A 366 -0.52 9.07 14.74
C GLY A 366 0.89 9.21 14.18
N PHE A 367 1.39 8.24 13.42
CA PHE A 367 2.71 8.27 12.77
C PHE A 367 2.68 8.73 11.31
N GLU A 368 1.52 8.95 10.70
CA GLU A 368 1.39 9.26 9.27
C GLU A 368 2.28 10.42 8.80
N LYS A 369 2.38 11.47 9.61
CA LYS A 369 3.19 12.66 9.32
C LYS A 369 4.62 12.59 9.85
N LYS A 370 4.99 11.48 10.48
CA LYS A 370 6.29 11.26 11.10
C LYS A 370 7.18 10.30 10.32
N VAL A 371 6.65 9.70 9.26
CA VAL A 371 7.36 8.83 8.31
C VAL A 371 7.46 9.51 6.97
N SER A 372 8.40 9.07 6.10
CA SER A 372 8.62 9.71 4.80
C SER A 372 7.50 9.44 3.82
N TYR A 373 6.97 8.21 3.78
CA TYR A 373 5.89 7.82 2.89
C TYR A 373 5.04 6.68 3.45
N VAL A 374 3.72 6.82 3.32
CA VAL A 374 2.74 5.78 3.64
C VAL A 374 2.10 5.32 2.34
N SER A 375 2.36 4.08 1.93
CA SER A 375 1.85 3.54 0.67
C SER A 375 0.33 3.34 0.72
N THR A 376 -0.32 3.73 -0.36
CA THR A 376 -1.75 3.48 -0.59
C THR A 376 -2.00 2.14 -1.29
N GLY A 377 -0.92 1.45 -1.69
CA GLY A 377 -0.95 0.34 -2.64
C GLY A 377 -1.45 -1.00 -2.12
N GLY A 378 -1.44 -1.23 -0.81
CA GLY A 378 -1.87 -2.51 -0.24
C GLY A 378 -1.22 -3.72 -0.94
N GLY A 379 -2.03 -4.49 -1.68
CA GLY A 379 -1.56 -5.66 -2.42
C GLY A 379 -0.56 -5.34 -3.54
N ALA A 380 -0.71 -4.21 -4.22
CA ALA A 380 0.22 -3.80 -5.28
C ALA A 380 1.63 -3.55 -4.72
N MET A 381 1.72 -2.92 -3.54
CA MET A 381 3.01 -2.74 -2.88
C MET A 381 3.65 -4.09 -2.51
N LEU A 382 2.88 -5.02 -1.93
CA LEU A 382 3.40 -6.34 -1.58
C LEU A 382 3.94 -7.08 -2.80
N GLU A 383 3.21 -7.08 -3.92
CA GLU A 383 3.67 -7.69 -5.17
C GLU A 383 4.92 -7.01 -5.74
N SER A 384 5.06 -5.69 -5.58
CA SER A 384 6.30 -4.98 -5.93
C SER A 384 7.49 -5.44 -5.06
N LEU A 385 7.27 -5.62 -3.75
CA LEU A 385 8.29 -6.13 -2.83
C LEU A 385 8.67 -7.60 -3.14
N GLU A 386 7.75 -8.38 -3.72
CA GLU A 386 8.00 -9.72 -4.25
C GLU A 386 8.82 -9.71 -5.56
N GLY A 387 9.14 -8.54 -6.10
CA GLY A 387 9.87 -8.38 -7.35
C GLY A 387 9.04 -8.54 -8.62
N LYS A 388 7.71 -8.54 -8.50
CA LYS A 388 6.81 -8.64 -9.65
C LYS A 388 6.74 -7.32 -10.41
N ILE A 389 6.74 -7.40 -11.73
CA ILE A 389 6.44 -6.25 -12.60
C ILE A 389 4.92 -6.07 -12.63
N LEU A 390 4.45 -4.94 -12.11
CA LEU A 390 3.03 -4.65 -12.07
C LEU A 390 2.50 -4.28 -13.48
N PRO A 391 1.45 -4.94 -13.98
CA PRO A 391 0.95 -4.72 -15.33
C PRO A 391 0.53 -3.28 -15.61
N GLY A 392 -0.08 -2.58 -14.64
CA GLY A 392 -0.46 -1.17 -14.78
C GLY A 392 0.73 -0.20 -14.87
N ILE A 393 1.91 -0.58 -14.34
CA ILE A 393 3.15 0.17 -14.49
C ILE A 393 3.79 -0.15 -15.85
N ALA A 394 3.93 -1.43 -16.18
CA ALA A 394 4.52 -1.87 -17.43
C ALA A 394 3.80 -1.31 -18.67
N ALA A 395 2.48 -1.08 -18.58
CA ALA A 395 1.67 -0.55 -19.68
C ALA A 395 1.97 0.92 -20.02
N ILE A 396 2.48 1.69 -19.06
CA ILE A 396 2.89 3.09 -19.26
C ILE A 396 4.36 3.18 -19.69
N SER A 397 5.22 2.33 -19.12
CA SER A 397 6.68 2.35 -19.34
C SER A 397 7.10 1.80 -20.73
N LYS A 398 6.18 1.22 -21.49
CA LYS A 398 6.44 0.62 -22.84
C LYS A 398 6.20 1.60 -23.95
#